data_04582423bc65551cc43fb507b18402e4
#
_entry.id   04582423bc65551cc43fb507b18402e4
#
_cell.length_a   1.000
_cell.length_b   1.000
_cell.length_c   1.000
_cell.angle_alpha   90.00
_cell.angle_beta   90.00
_cell.angle_gamma   90.00
#
_symmetry.space_group_name_H-M   'P 1'
#
loop_
_entity.id
_entity.type
_entity.pdbx_description
1 polymer ?
#
loop_
_entity_poly.entity_id
_entity_poly.type
_entity_poly.pdbx_seq_one_letter_code
_entity_poly.pdbx_strand_id
1 'polypeptide(L)'
;MFKRVILLATAILLGTVLSAQEHGIFCGAVGSEGCDAIAQDSNIIVAWATGCTVVRGPEDITDPEGPTAIYGNDSDGIGPAGTITTVAVSLGDGGTATLTFDRPIRNGVGPDFAVFENSFNDYFLELAFVEVSTDGERFVRFPATSLTPTDVQVGSYGSVDPTFINNLAGKYRIGYGTPFDLEELADSTGIDIDSIVFVRLVDVVGTVDPRYATYDAYGHIVNDPYPTYDPTRQYRSGGFDLTGVAVIHENNPSGVEQVSSVISGVWPLPATDRINVECHQTQIDIQILDINGRTMQSEVLHQGVNSIDISAFPTGIYLLRTEGTTKKIVKR
;
A
#
# COMPACT_ATOMS: atom_id res chain seq x y z
N MET A 1 81.48 -0.83 -24.18
CA MET A 1 80.31 -0.97 -25.04
C MET A 1 79.12 -1.50 -24.12
N PHE A 2 78.41 -0.58 -23.46
CA PHE A 2 77.35 -0.95 -22.52
C PHE A 2 75.97 -0.87 -23.21
N LYS A 3 75.28 -2.02 -23.35
CA LYS A 3 73.92 -2.09 -23.86
C LYS A 3 72.93 -1.75 -22.69
N ARG A 4 72.25 -0.65 -22.82
CA ARG A 4 71.08 -0.33 -21.92
C ARG A 4 69.87 -1.14 -22.35
N VAL A 5 69.38 -1.97 -21.47
CA VAL A 5 68.10 -2.64 -21.61
C VAL A 5 67.01 -1.72 -21.01
N ILE A 6 66.08 -1.25 -21.85
CA ILE A 6 64.93 -0.48 -21.43
C ILE A 6 63.80 -1.48 -21.14
N LEU A 7 63.45 -1.61 -19.88
CA LEU A 7 62.24 -2.37 -19.45
C LEU A 7 61.01 -1.47 -19.59
N LEU A 8 60.12 -1.78 -20.54
CA LEU A 8 58.81 -1.16 -20.64
C LEU A 8 57.87 -1.88 -19.65
N ALA A 9 57.45 -1.19 -18.58
CA ALA A 9 56.41 -1.67 -17.69
C ALA A 9 55.07 -1.24 -18.26
N THR A 10 54.28 -2.18 -18.77
CA THR A 10 52.91 -1.96 -19.21
C THR A 10 52.02 -2.07 -17.99
N ALA A 11 51.53 -0.94 -17.49
CA ALA A 11 50.50 -0.91 -16.44
C ALA A 11 49.14 -1.25 -17.07
N ILE A 12 48.61 -2.42 -16.74
CA ILE A 12 47.25 -2.79 -17.09
C ILE A 12 46.32 -2.12 -16.04
N LEU A 13 45.62 -1.05 -16.43
CA LEU A 13 44.54 -0.47 -15.64
C LEU A 13 43.36 -1.43 -15.76
N LEU A 14 43.10 -2.25 -14.74
CA LEU A 14 41.80 -2.92 -14.56
C LEU A 14 40.78 -1.86 -14.09
N GLY A 15 40.05 -1.32 -15.04
CA GLY A 15 38.84 -0.55 -14.71
C GLY A 15 37.80 -1.50 -14.18
N THR A 16 37.53 -1.46 -12.86
CA THR A 16 36.31 -2.04 -12.31
C THR A 16 35.18 -1.16 -12.81
N VAL A 17 34.39 -1.67 -13.77
CA VAL A 17 33.09 -1.11 -14.09
C VAL A 17 32.21 -1.42 -12.86
N LEU A 18 32.07 -0.45 -11.96
CA LEU A 18 30.92 -0.48 -11.02
C LEU A 18 29.68 -0.32 -11.91
N SER A 19 28.98 -1.41 -12.14
CA SER A 19 27.62 -1.36 -12.59
C SER A 19 26.83 -0.68 -11.45
N ALA A 20 26.49 0.59 -11.61
CA ALA A 20 25.46 1.19 -10.78
C ALA A 20 24.20 0.37 -11.06
N GLN A 21 23.66 -0.29 -10.03
CA GLN A 21 22.35 -0.90 -10.12
C GLN A 21 21.39 0.27 -10.36
N GLU A 22 20.74 0.31 -11.53
CA GLU A 22 19.74 1.33 -11.81
C GLU A 22 18.58 1.07 -10.85
N HIS A 23 18.41 1.94 -9.88
CA HIS A 23 17.20 1.97 -9.05
C HIS A 23 16.10 2.70 -9.83
N GLY A 24 14.87 2.22 -9.70
CA GLY A 24 13.71 2.88 -10.27
C GLY A 24 13.42 4.23 -9.56
N ILE A 25 12.37 4.89 -10.02
CA ILE A 25 12.02 6.26 -9.59
C ILE A 25 10.94 6.28 -8.49
N PHE A 26 10.35 5.12 -8.17
CA PHE A 26 9.29 5.00 -7.17
C PHE A 26 9.85 4.61 -5.81
N CYS A 27 8.99 4.66 -4.77
CA CYS A 27 9.38 4.21 -3.44
C CYS A 27 9.76 2.72 -3.44
N GLY A 28 10.75 2.39 -2.61
CA GLY A 28 11.33 1.05 -2.55
C GLY A 28 10.63 0.13 -1.57
N ALA A 29 11.31 -0.95 -1.21
CA ALA A 29 10.82 -1.99 -0.29
C ALA A 29 10.45 -1.46 1.10
N VAL A 30 9.72 -2.27 1.85
CA VAL A 30 9.33 -1.95 3.23
C VAL A 30 10.56 -1.60 4.09
N GLY A 31 10.49 -0.41 4.72
CA GLY A 31 11.56 0.13 5.57
C GLY A 31 12.63 0.94 4.83
N SER A 32 12.53 1.09 3.50
CA SER A 32 13.35 2.05 2.76
C SER A 32 12.86 3.49 3.00
N GLU A 33 13.73 4.46 2.76
CA GLU A 33 13.35 5.88 2.83
C GLU A 33 12.25 6.19 1.81
N GLY A 34 11.19 6.89 2.26
CA GLY A 34 10.04 7.24 1.42
C GLY A 34 9.09 6.09 1.09
N CYS A 35 9.23 4.91 1.74
CA CYS A 35 8.29 3.80 1.58
C CYS A 35 6.89 4.22 2.04
N ASP A 36 5.89 3.96 1.19
CA ASP A 36 4.47 4.28 1.42
C ASP A 36 3.61 3.06 1.83
N ALA A 37 4.24 1.90 2.07
CA ALA A 37 3.58 0.67 2.47
C ALA A 37 2.74 0.84 3.76
N ILE A 38 1.51 0.35 3.75
CA ILE A 38 0.61 0.40 4.90
C ILE A 38 0.71 -0.91 5.69
N ALA A 39 1.18 -0.84 6.94
CA ALA A 39 1.19 -2.01 7.81
C ALA A 39 -0.25 -2.47 8.13
N GLN A 40 -0.49 -3.78 8.17
CA GLN A 40 -1.82 -4.37 8.40
C GLN A 40 -2.44 -3.98 9.76
N ASP A 41 -1.60 -3.63 10.74
CA ASP A 41 -2.01 -3.18 12.07
C ASP A 41 -1.96 -1.64 12.22
N SER A 42 -1.87 -0.92 11.11
CA SER A 42 -1.86 0.54 11.10
C SER A 42 -3.16 1.10 11.66
N ASN A 43 -3.05 2.10 12.51
CA ASN A 43 -4.20 2.78 13.12
C ASN A 43 -4.98 3.68 12.15
N ILE A 44 -4.49 3.88 10.92
CA ILE A 44 -5.22 4.59 9.87
C ILE A 44 -6.27 3.71 9.19
N ILE A 45 -6.17 2.39 9.33
CA ILE A 45 -7.15 1.44 8.79
C ILE A 45 -8.41 1.51 9.65
N VAL A 46 -9.54 1.83 9.02
CA VAL A 46 -10.83 1.99 9.69
C VAL A 46 -11.78 0.81 9.45
N ALA A 47 -11.60 0.11 8.34
CA ALA A 47 -12.42 -1.06 7.96
C ALA A 47 -11.63 -1.98 7.01
N TRP A 48 -12.24 -3.11 6.66
CA TRP A 48 -11.73 -4.10 5.71
C TRP A 48 -12.87 -4.54 4.79
N ALA A 49 -12.50 -5.11 3.65
CA ALA A 49 -13.47 -5.74 2.75
C ALA A 49 -14.31 -6.79 3.49
N THR A 50 -15.62 -6.79 3.24
CA THR A 50 -16.59 -7.71 3.88
C THR A 50 -17.19 -8.71 2.90
N GLY A 51 -16.96 -8.52 1.60
CA GLY A 51 -17.32 -9.46 0.56
C GLY A 51 -16.23 -9.58 -0.48
N CYS A 52 -16.09 -10.78 -1.06
CA CYS A 52 -15.17 -11.07 -2.15
C CYS A 52 -15.83 -12.05 -3.11
N THR A 53 -15.67 -11.81 -4.41
CA THR A 53 -16.08 -12.75 -5.47
C THR A 53 -14.90 -12.92 -6.40
N VAL A 54 -14.42 -14.17 -6.57
CA VAL A 54 -13.27 -14.48 -7.40
C VAL A 54 -13.70 -15.18 -8.69
N VAL A 55 -13.26 -14.66 -9.82
CA VAL A 55 -13.31 -15.33 -11.12
C VAL A 55 -11.91 -15.82 -11.43
N ARG A 56 -11.72 -17.13 -11.28
CA ARG A 56 -10.41 -17.78 -11.41
C ARG A 56 -9.94 -17.81 -12.86
N GLY A 57 -8.72 -17.39 -13.08
CA GLY A 57 -7.97 -17.64 -14.31
C GLY A 57 -7.39 -19.06 -14.38
N PRO A 58 -6.81 -19.47 -15.52
CA PRO A 58 -6.07 -20.71 -15.63
C PRO A 58 -4.83 -20.69 -14.72
N GLU A 59 -4.30 -21.89 -14.38
CA GLU A 59 -2.98 -22.01 -13.75
C GLU A 59 -1.86 -21.60 -14.72
N ASP A 60 -2.10 -21.78 -16.03
CA ASP A 60 -1.17 -21.43 -17.12
C ASP A 60 -1.96 -20.93 -18.31
N ILE A 61 -1.85 -19.65 -18.61
CA ILE A 61 -2.57 -18.99 -19.71
C ILE A 61 -2.18 -19.58 -21.09
N THR A 62 -1.06 -20.25 -21.20
CA THR A 62 -0.61 -20.86 -22.44
C THR A 62 -1.26 -22.23 -22.71
N ASP A 63 -1.92 -22.81 -21.69
CA ASP A 63 -2.68 -24.05 -21.79
C ASP A 63 -4.19 -23.79 -21.60
N PRO A 64 -4.92 -23.43 -22.68
CA PRO A 64 -6.33 -23.05 -22.59
C PRO A 64 -7.25 -24.22 -22.20
N GLU A 65 -6.79 -25.47 -22.31
CA GLU A 65 -7.50 -26.67 -21.85
C GLU A 65 -7.04 -27.12 -20.47
N GLY A 66 -6.07 -26.39 -19.89
CA GLY A 66 -5.51 -26.65 -18.58
C GLY A 66 -6.48 -26.31 -17.44
N PRO A 67 -6.10 -26.68 -16.23
CA PRO A 67 -6.92 -26.40 -15.05
C PRO A 67 -6.88 -24.92 -14.67
N THR A 68 -7.94 -24.43 -14.01
CA THR A 68 -7.96 -23.14 -13.34
C THR A 68 -7.31 -23.22 -11.96
N ALA A 69 -6.77 -22.11 -11.48
CA ALA A 69 -6.31 -21.98 -10.10
C ALA A 69 -7.49 -22.20 -9.13
N ILE A 70 -7.25 -22.90 -8.01
CA ILE A 70 -8.28 -23.20 -7.01
C ILE A 70 -7.78 -23.01 -5.57
N TYR A 71 -6.58 -22.47 -5.38
CA TYR A 71 -6.02 -22.29 -4.03
C TYR A 71 -6.78 -21.20 -3.27
N GLY A 72 -7.09 -21.50 -2.00
CA GLY A 72 -7.87 -20.61 -1.12
C GLY A 72 -9.36 -20.52 -1.48
N ASN A 73 -10.09 -19.81 -0.65
CA ASN A 73 -11.51 -19.51 -0.84
C ASN A 73 -11.72 -18.01 -0.95
N ASP A 74 -12.85 -17.59 -1.50
CA ASP A 74 -13.20 -16.16 -1.58
C ASP A 74 -13.16 -15.48 -0.20
N SER A 75 -13.49 -16.23 0.87
CA SER A 75 -13.42 -15.75 2.25
C SER A 75 -12.01 -15.42 2.75
N ASP A 76 -10.97 -15.94 2.12
CA ASP A 76 -9.59 -15.68 2.53
C ASP A 76 -9.11 -14.27 2.08
N GLY A 77 -9.86 -13.63 1.16
CA GLY A 77 -9.64 -12.25 0.74
C GLY A 77 -10.42 -11.18 1.51
N ILE A 78 -11.17 -11.55 2.58
CA ILE A 78 -11.99 -10.62 3.37
C ILE A 78 -11.52 -10.53 4.83
N GLY A 79 -11.83 -9.38 5.45
CA GLY A 79 -11.36 -9.06 6.81
C GLY A 79 -9.89 -8.67 6.86
N PRO A 80 -9.32 -8.56 8.08
CA PRO A 80 -7.94 -8.15 8.27
C PRO A 80 -6.94 -9.08 7.61
N ALA A 81 -6.07 -8.53 6.78
CA ALA A 81 -4.96 -9.28 6.21
C ALA A 81 -4.05 -9.86 7.31
N GLY A 82 -3.62 -11.10 7.13
CA GLY A 82 -2.76 -11.80 8.07
C GLY A 82 -1.27 -11.69 7.73
N THR A 83 -0.45 -12.39 8.52
CA THR A 83 0.99 -12.59 8.27
C THR A 83 1.32 -14.05 7.92
N ILE A 84 0.30 -14.83 7.61
CA ILE A 84 0.45 -16.26 7.28
C ILE A 84 0.32 -16.40 5.76
N THR A 85 1.43 -16.68 5.09
CA THR A 85 1.51 -16.75 3.62
C THR A 85 0.62 -17.83 2.98
N THR A 86 0.15 -18.79 3.76
CA THR A 86 -0.76 -19.84 3.28
C THR A 86 -2.24 -19.51 3.42
N VAL A 87 -2.59 -18.31 3.93
CA VAL A 87 -3.98 -17.84 4.02
C VAL A 87 -4.15 -16.74 2.98
N ALA A 88 -4.50 -17.13 1.77
CA ALA A 88 -4.68 -16.25 0.63
C ALA A 88 -5.62 -16.92 -0.39
N VAL A 89 -6.13 -16.14 -1.33
CA VAL A 89 -6.90 -16.63 -2.45
C VAL A 89 -6.18 -16.31 -3.77
N SER A 90 -5.73 -17.36 -4.49
CA SER A 90 -5.05 -17.21 -5.79
C SER A 90 -6.04 -16.85 -6.88
N LEU A 91 -5.69 -15.89 -7.72
CA LEU A 91 -6.55 -15.45 -8.82
C LEU A 91 -6.38 -16.32 -10.08
N GLY A 92 -5.20 -16.88 -10.31
CA GLY A 92 -4.83 -17.50 -11.59
C GLY A 92 -4.54 -16.46 -12.66
N ASP A 93 -3.88 -16.87 -13.76
CA ASP A 93 -3.46 -15.98 -14.84
C ASP A 93 -4.63 -15.19 -15.41
N GLY A 94 -4.59 -13.87 -15.27
CA GLY A 94 -5.66 -12.96 -15.71
C GLY A 94 -6.97 -13.07 -14.92
N GLY A 95 -6.98 -13.80 -13.82
CA GLY A 95 -8.13 -13.91 -12.94
C GLY A 95 -8.46 -12.60 -12.22
N THR A 96 -9.64 -12.54 -11.59
CA THR A 96 -10.09 -11.31 -10.92
C THR A 96 -10.68 -11.59 -9.56
N ALA A 97 -10.51 -10.65 -8.62
CA ALA A 97 -11.23 -10.59 -7.36
C ALA A 97 -11.98 -9.27 -7.25
N THR A 98 -13.28 -9.31 -6.98
CA THR A 98 -14.10 -8.12 -6.73
C THR A 98 -14.51 -8.08 -5.27
N LEU A 99 -14.09 -7.04 -4.58
CA LEU A 99 -14.30 -6.82 -3.15
C LEU A 99 -15.42 -5.81 -2.94
N THR A 100 -16.18 -6.00 -1.86
CA THR A 100 -17.23 -5.08 -1.38
C THR A 100 -17.02 -4.72 0.07
N PHE A 101 -17.62 -3.63 0.51
CA PHE A 101 -17.42 -3.01 1.82
C PHE A 101 -18.77 -2.69 2.44
N ASP A 102 -18.86 -2.64 3.78
CA ASP A 102 -20.09 -2.26 4.48
C ASP A 102 -20.49 -0.81 4.20
N ARG A 103 -19.49 0.02 3.90
CA ARG A 103 -19.67 1.43 3.52
C ARG A 103 -18.77 1.75 2.34
N PRO A 104 -19.20 2.68 1.45
CA PRO A 104 -18.36 3.11 0.35
C PRO A 104 -17.03 3.70 0.84
N ILE A 105 -15.96 3.42 0.11
CA ILE A 105 -14.70 4.15 0.25
C ILE A 105 -14.89 5.53 -0.37
N ARG A 106 -14.31 6.57 0.22
CA ARG A 106 -14.32 7.93 -0.30
C ARG A 106 -12.92 8.48 -0.46
N ASN A 107 -12.77 9.48 -1.31
CA ASN A 107 -11.56 10.27 -1.40
C ASN A 107 -11.29 11.03 -0.10
N GLY A 108 -10.05 11.05 0.33
CA GLY A 108 -9.54 11.73 1.51
C GLY A 108 -8.17 12.34 1.27
N VAL A 109 -7.44 12.66 2.31
CA VAL A 109 -6.06 13.17 2.18
C VAL A 109 -5.08 11.99 2.15
N GLY A 110 -4.42 11.77 1.02
CA GLY A 110 -3.52 10.65 0.79
C GLY A 110 -4.28 9.35 0.52
N PRO A 111 -3.69 8.17 0.77
CA PRO A 111 -4.28 6.90 0.35
C PRO A 111 -5.63 6.63 1.03
N ASP A 112 -6.59 6.10 0.26
CA ASP A 112 -7.95 5.81 0.71
C ASP A 112 -8.18 4.35 1.05
N PHE A 113 -7.40 3.47 0.44
CA PHE A 113 -7.40 2.03 0.74
C PHE A 113 -6.04 1.41 0.44
N ALA A 114 -5.84 0.18 0.89
CA ALA A 114 -4.62 -0.58 0.62
C ALA A 114 -4.94 -2.05 0.31
N VAL A 115 -4.21 -2.62 -0.65
CA VAL A 115 -4.34 -4.02 -1.09
C VAL A 115 -3.17 -4.84 -0.54
N PHE A 116 -3.46 -5.99 0.05
CA PHE A 116 -2.51 -6.89 0.68
C PHE A 116 -2.39 -8.21 -0.08
N GLU A 117 -1.16 -8.65 -0.23
CA GLU A 117 -0.75 -9.86 -0.93
C GLU A 117 0.12 -10.73 0.02
N ASN A 118 0.43 -12.00 -0.33
CA ASN A 118 1.11 -12.94 0.56
C ASN A 118 2.62 -13.06 0.33
N SER A 119 3.25 -12.22 -0.48
CA SER A 119 4.68 -12.25 -0.81
C SER A 119 5.58 -12.48 0.41
N PHE A 120 6.42 -13.46 0.37
CA PHE A 120 7.27 -13.87 1.49
C PHE A 120 8.55 -13.04 1.66
N ASN A 121 8.87 -12.14 0.73
CA ASN A 121 10.00 -11.22 0.82
C ASN A 121 9.75 -9.92 0.02
N ASP A 122 10.68 -8.98 0.11
CA ASP A 122 10.53 -7.64 -0.48
C ASP A 122 10.74 -7.58 -2.02
N TYR A 123 11.03 -8.69 -2.68
CA TYR A 123 11.39 -8.74 -4.10
C TYR A 123 10.66 -9.82 -4.90
N PHE A 124 10.08 -10.82 -4.26
CA PHE A 124 9.18 -11.76 -4.90
C PHE A 124 7.78 -11.11 -4.91
N LEU A 125 7.48 -10.40 -5.98
CA LEU A 125 6.29 -9.58 -6.08
C LEU A 125 5.43 -10.11 -7.23
N GLU A 126 4.27 -10.70 -6.90
CA GLU A 126 3.22 -11.04 -7.85
C GLU A 126 2.22 -9.89 -7.89
N LEU A 127 1.97 -9.36 -9.08
CA LEU A 127 1.33 -8.07 -9.25
C LEU A 127 -0.13 -8.20 -9.70
N ALA A 128 -0.97 -7.22 -9.33
CA ALA A 128 -2.32 -7.08 -9.88
C ALA A 128 -2.64 -5.61 -10.20
N PHE A 129 -3.39 -5.39 -11.28
CA PHE A 129 -4.03 -4.12 -11.54
C PHE A 129 -5.18 -3.90 -10.57
N VAL A 130 -5.40 -2.64 -10.19
CA VAL A 130 -6.46 -2.25 -9.29
C VAL A 130 -7.44 -1.34 -10.03
N GLU A 131 -8.71 -1.68 -9.91
CA GLU A 131 -9.83 -0.97 -10.50
C GLU A 131 -10.88 -0.68 -9.43
N VAL A 132 -11.59 0.42 -9.58
CA VAL A 132 -12.64 0.82 -8.65
C VAL A 132 -13.93 1.14 -9.39
N SER A 133 -15.07 0.98 -8.69
CA SER A 133 -16.38 1.22 -9.27
C SER A 133 -17.37 1.73 -8.23
N THR A 134 -18.29 2.61 -8.67
CA THR A 134 -19.41 3.12 -7.89
C THR A 134 -20.65 2.21 -8.01
N ASP A 135 -20.81 1.50 -9.14
CA ASP A 135 -22.04 0.79 -9.50
C ASP A 135 -21.86 -0.73 -9.76
N GLY A 136 -20.61 -1.19 -9.85
CA GLY A 136 -20.27 -2.59 -10.18
C GLY A 136 -20.34 -2.94 -11.67
N GLU A 137 -20.74 -2.00 -12.51
CA GLU A 137 -20.83 -2.18 -13.97
C GLU A 137 -19.61 -1.56 -14.65
N ARG A 138 -19.33 -0.30 -14.35
CA ARG A 138 -18.18 0.43 -14.88
C ARG A 138 -17.05 0.45 -13.86
N PHE A 139 -15.90 -0.07 -14.26
CA PHE A 139 -14.66 -0.03 -13.50
C PHE A 139 -13.65 0.93 -14.14
N VAL A 140 -12.99 1.71 -13.30
CA VAL A 140 -11.90 2.61 -13.67
C VAL A 140 -10.62 2.09 -13.04
N ARG A 141 -9.58 1.88 -13.86
CA ARG A 141 -8.29 1.34 -13.46
C ARG A 141 -7.36 2.47 -13.04
N PHE A 142 -6.62 2.26 -11.93
CA PHE A 142 -5.51 3.12 -11.57
C PHE A 142 -4.43 3.10 -12.65
N PRO A 143 -3.75 4.24 -12.90
CA PRO A 143 -2.72 4.34 -13.93
C PRO A 143 -1.43 3.63 -13.48
N ALA A 144 -1.43 2.31 -13.61
CA ALA A 144 -0.28 1.47 -13.25
C ALA A 144 0.93 1.78 -14.12
N THR A 145 2.14 1.68 -13.53
CA THR A 145 3.42 1.80 -14.22
C THR A 145 4.33 0.65 -13.81
N SER A 146 4.93 -0.02 -14.80
CA SER A 146 6.01 -0.99 -14.60
C SER A 146 7.20 -0.63 -15.47
N LEU A 147 8.33 -0.35 -14.84
CA LEU A 147 9.62 -0.09 -15.48
C LEU A 147 10.55 -1.31 -15.37
N THR A 148 10.05 -2.45 -14.90
CA THR A 148 10.81 -3.70 -14.81
C THR A 148 11.33 -4.08 -16.21
N PRO A 149 12.64 -4.31 -16.39
CA PRO A 149 13.20 -4.68 -17.68
C PRO A 149 12.50 -5.92 -18.27
N THR A 150 12.29 -5.93 -19.59
CA THR A 150 11.56 -6.99 -20.30
C THR A 150 12.47 -7.81 -21.23
N ASP A 151 13.77 -7.57 -21.22
CA ASP A 151 14.76 -8.32 -22.00
C ASP A 151 14.84 -9.79 -21.57
N VAL A 152 14.56 -10.05 -20.29
CA VAL A 152 14.57 -11.38 -19.69
C VAL A 152 13.32 -11.53 -18.84
N GLN A 153 12.61 -12.65 -19.00
CA GLN A 153 11.48 -13.02 -18.16
C GLN A 153 11.90 -13.13 -16.69
N VAL A 154 11.16 -12.48 -15.79
CA VAL A 154 11.23 -12.77 -14.36
C VAL A 154 10.70 -14.18 -14.15
N GLY A 155 11.56 -15.12 -13.74
CA GLY A 155 11.16 -16.53 -13.55
C GLY A 155 10.25 -16.72 -12.33
N SER A 156 9.66 -17.90 -12.18
CA SER A 156 8.64 -18.27 -11.16
C SER A 156 8.95 -17.81 -9.73
N TYR A 157 10.21 -17.72 -9.35
CA TYR A 157 10.67 -17.22 -8.04
C TYR A 157 11.68 -16.08 -8.22
N GLY A 158 11.54 -15.36 -9.33
CA GLY A 158 12.41 -14.24 -9.67
C GLY A 158 12.16 -13.02 -8.79
N SER A 159 13.00 -12.01 -8.96
CA SER A 159 12.93 -10.78 -8.19
C SER A 159 12.48 -9.61 -9.06
N VAL A 160 11.55 -8.84 -8.54
CA VAL A 160 11.11 -7.53 -9.07
C VAL A 160 11.58 -6.46 -8.09
N ASP A 161 12.21 -5.41 -8.60
CA ASP A 161 12.58 -4.25 -7.77
C ASP A 161 11.35 -3.34 -7.58
N PRO A 162 10.84 -3.15 -6.36
CA PRO A 162 9.66 -2.31 -6.11
C PRO A 162 9.84 -0.85 -6.55
N THR A 163 11.08 -0.37 -6.72
CA THR A 163 11.35 0.98 -7.22
C THR A 163 10.96 1.17 -8.70
N PHE A 164 10.68 0.09 -9.43
CA PHE A 164 10.17 0.12 -10.80
C PHE A 164 8.65 0.03 -10.90
N ILE A 165 7.96 -0.11 -9.75
CA ILE A 165 6.52 -0.40 -9.71
C ILE A 165 5.76 0.75 -9.07
N ASN A 166 4.64 1.18 -9.71
CA ASN A 166 3.67 2.11 -9.16
C ASN A 166 2.25 1.71 -9.54
N ASN A 167 1.29 1.91 -8.63
CA ASN A 167 -0.14 1.61 -8.81
C ASN A 167 -0.43 0.17 -9.27
N LEU A 168 0.39 -0.78 -8.79
CA LEU A 168 0.16 -2.22 -8.91
C LEU A 168 0.11 -2.80 -7.49
N ALA A 169 -0.97 -3.52 -7.17
CA ALA A 169 -1.04 -4.30 -5.93
C ALA A 169 0.04 -5.40 -5.94
N GLY A 170 0.46 -5.89 -4.75
CA GLY A 170 1.55 -6.86 -4.63
C GLY A 170 2.94 -6.26 -4.58
N LYS A 171 3.06 -4.93 -4.56
CA LYS A 171 4.36 -4.22 -4.46
C LYS A 171 5.10 -4.50 -3.16
N TYR A 172 4.41 -4.90 -2.10
CA TYR A 172 4.97 -5.07 -0.77
C TYR A 172 4.74 -6.48 -0.22
N ARG A 173 5.71 -6.97 0.58
CA ARG A 173 5.63 -8.28 1.22
C ARG A 173 4.44 -8.39 2.17
N ILE A 174 4.10 -9.62 2.53
CA ILE A 174 3.04 -9.96 3.49
C ILE A 174 3.07 -9.09 4.75
N GLY A 175 1.90 -8.70 5.23
CA GLY A 175 1.72 -7.79 6.36
C GLY A 175 1.80 -6.30 6.00
N TYR A 176 2.07 -5.98 4.73
CA TYR A 176 2.14 -4.61 4.23
C TYR A 176 1.35 -4.49 2.92
N GLY A 177 0.42 -3.54 2.90
CA GLY A 177 -0.42 -3.28 1.74
C GLY A 177 0.12 -2.19 0.84
N THR A 178 -0.14 -2.32 -0.45
CA THR A 178 0.09 -1.27 -1.44
C THR A 178 -1.03 -0.25 -1.34
N PRO A 179 -0.74 1.03 -1.06
CA PRO A 179 -1.72 2.09 -0.94
C PRO A 179 -2.25 2.56 -2.30
N PHE A 180 -3.50 3.05 -2.32
CA PHE A 180 -4.15 3.66 -3.47
C PHE A 180 -4.89 4.92 -3.05
N ASP A 181 -4.67 6.02 -3.79
CA ASP A 181 -5.24 7.35 -3.57
C ASP A 181 -6.26 7.66 -4.67
N LEU A 182 -7.53 7.79 -4.32
CA LEU A 182 -8.63 8.04 -5.27
C LEU A 182 -8.51 9.40 -5.96
N GLU A 183 -7.76 10.34 -5.41
CA GLU A 183 -7.48 11.63 -6.07
C GLU A 183 -6.82 11.44 -7.44
N GLU A 184 -6.06 10.35 -7.65
CA GLU A 184 -5.49 10.01 -8.97
C GLU A 184 -6.55 9.76 -10.05
N LEU A 185 -7.79 9.49 -9.64
CA LEU A 185 -8.92 9.22 -10.54
C LEU A 185 -9.92 10.38 -10.60
N ALA A 186 -9.64 11.53 -9.99
CA ALA A 186 -10.56 12.66 -9.89
C ALA A 186 -11.04 13.18 -11.26
N ASP A 187 -10.17 13.13 -12.27
CA ASP A 187 -10.51 13.54 -13.65
C ASP A 187 -11.18 12.42 -14.49
N SER A 188 -11.37 11.23 -13.91
CA SER A 188 -11.95 10.09 -14.61
C SER A 188 -13.46 10.24 -14.76
N THR A 189 -13.99 9.93 -15.95
CA THR A 189 -15.42 10.04 -16.20
C THR A 189 -16.18 8.78 -15.80
N GLY A 190 -17.37 8.94 -15.21
CA GLY A 190 -18.28 7.84 -14.88
C GLY A 190 -17.91 7.07 -13.62
N ILE A 191 -17.25 7.74 -12.71
CA ILE A 191 -16.97 7.28 -11.36
C ILE A 191 -17.20 8.43 -10.38
N ASP A 192 -17.69 8.13 -9.20
CA ASP A 192 -17.78 9.03 -8.04
C ASP A 192 -16.74 8.57 -7.02
N ILE A 193 -15.62 9.29 -6.95
CA ILE A 193 -14.49 8.94 -6.05
C ILE A 193 -14.84 9.06 -4.57
N ASP A 194 -15.95 9.74 -4.24
CA ASP A 194 -16.47 9.82 -2.86
C ASP A 194 -17.44 8.67 -2.52
N SER A 195 -17.66 7.72 -3.45
CA SER A 195 -18.63 6.65 -3.27
C SER A 195 -18.22 5.35 -3.97
N ILE A 196 -17.00 4.87 -3.71
CA ILE A 196 -16.50 3.61 -4.25
C ILE A 196 -17.08 2.44 -3.46
N VAL A 197 -17.85 1.61 -4.13
CA VAL A 197 -18.53 0.43 -3.56
C VAL A 197 -17.77 -0.86 -3.87
N PHE A 198 -17.01 -0.88 -4.98
CA PHE A 198 -16.27 -2.05 -5.42
C PHE A 198 -14.81 -1.71 -5.68
N VAL A 199 -13.92 -2.58 -5.21
CA VAL A 199 -12.52 -2.65 -5.64
C VAL A 199 -12.34 -3.97 -6.38
N ARG A 200 -11.83 -3.93 -7.61
CA ARG A 200 -11.53 -5.12 -8.40
C ARG A 200 -10.03 -5.23 -8.65
N LEU A 201 -9.49 -6.38 -8.34
CA LEU A 201 -8.13 -6.76 -8.67
C LEU A 201 -8.16 -7.58 -9.96
N VAL A 202 -7.22 -7.32 -10.86
CA VAL A 202 -7.04 -8.09 -12.10
C VAL A 202 -5.59 -8.57 -12.11
N ASP A 203 -5.40 -9.87 -12.10
CA ASP A 203 -4.07 -10.46 -12.10
C ASP A 203 -3.22 -9.97 -13.28
N VAL A 204 -1.96 -9.69 -13.02
CA VAL A 204 -0.93 -9.46 -14.04
C VAL A 204 -0.38 -10.82 -14.46
N VAL A 205 -0.56 -11.20 -15.72
CA VAL A 205 -0.04 -12.50 -16.21
C VAL A 205 1.49 -12.59 -16.09
N GLY A 206 2.19 -11.45 -16.09
CA GLY A 206 3.64 -11.38 -15.82
C GLY A 206 4.55 -11.81 -16.95
N THR A 207 4.03 -12.49 -17.98
CA THR A 207 4.85 -12.95 -19.11
C THR A 207 5.27 -11.83 -20.04
N VAL A 208 6.51 -11.90 -20.55
CA VAL A 208 6.99 -10.99 -21.62
C VAL A 208 6.60 -11.47 -23.02
N ASP A 209 5.94 -12.63 -23.16
CA ASP A 209 5.41 -13.10 -24.44
C ASP A 209 4.24 -12.20 -24.87
N PRO A 210 4.36 -11.44 -25.98
CA PRO A 210 3.34 -10.45 -26.35
C PRO A 210 1.97 -11.05 -26.69
N ARG A 211 1.85 -12.37 -26.80
CA ARG A 211 0.56 -13.05 -27.01
C ARG A 211 -0.29 -13.09 -25.74
N TYR A 212 0.34 -13.03 -24.56
CA TYR A 212 -0.30 -13.20 -23.26
C TYR A 212 0.06 -12.05 -22.29
N ALA A 213 1.07 -11.23 -22.65
CA ALA A 213 1.55 -10.14 -21.82
C ALA A 213 0.43 -9.15 -21.46
N THR A 214 0.46 -8.67 -20.23
CA THR A 214 -0.36 -7.54 -19.78
C THR A 214 0.46 -6.24 -19.86
N TYR A 215 -0.26 -5.12 -20.03
CA TYR A 215 0.37 -3.83 -20.29
C TYR A 215 -0.07 -2.81 -19.24
N ASP A 216 0.87 -1.97 -18.82
CA ASP A 216 0.63 -0.83 -17.95
C ASP A 216 -0.13 0.30 -18.68
N ALA A 217 -0.41 1.41 -17.98
CA ALA A 217 -1.15 2.55 -18.55
C ALA A 217 -0.41 3.26 -19.70
N TYR A 218 0.88 3.01 -19.86
CA TYR A 218 1.75 3.63 -20.87
C TYR A 218 2.15 2.69 -22.01
N GLY A 219 1.64 1.45 -21.96
CA GLY A 219 1.90 0.44 -22.99
C GLY A 219 3.19 -0.35 -22.78
N HIS A 220 3.81 -0.29 -21.59
CA HIS A 220 4.91 -1.17 -21.24
C HIS A 220 4.38 -2.53 -20.80
N ILE A 221 5.08 -3.60 -21.17
CA ILE A 221 4.79 -4.94 -20.65
C ILE A 221 5.10 -4.95 -19.14
N VAL A 222 4.19 -5.48 -18.35
CA VAL A 222 4.42 -5.73 -16.92
C VAL A 222 5.08 -7.11 -16.80
N ASN A 223 6.36 -7.12 -16.40
CA ASN A 223 7.16 -8.32 -16.22
C ASN A 223 7.27 -8.62 -14.72
N ASP A 224 6.60 -9.66 -14.28
CA ASP A 224 6.69 -10.17 -12.90
C ASP A 224 6.92 -11.69 -12.89
N PRO A 225 6.90 -12.40 -11.75
CA PRO A 225 7.16 -13.84 -11.72
C PRO A 225 6.23 -14.63 -12.66
N TYR A 226 6.83 -15.37 -13.60
CA TYR A 226 6.09 -16.22 -14.53
C TYR A 226 6.96 -17.42 -14.98
N PRO A 227 6.39 -18.63 -15.11
CA PRO A 227 5.02 -19.02 -14.76
C PRO A 227 4.81 -19.09 -13.24
N THR A 228 3.56 -18.83 -12.79
CA THR A 228 3.19 -18.78 -11.37
C THR A 228 2.61 -20.12 -10.85
N TYR A 229 2.24 -21.03 -11.75
CA TYR A 229 1.66 -22.31 -11.35
C TYR A 229 2.67 -23.23 -10.62
N ASP A 230 2.17 -23.96 -9.62
CA ASP A 230 2.93 -25.03 -8.97
C ASP A 230 3.12 -26.22 -9.93
N PRO A 231 4.35 -26.54 -10.37
CA PRO A 231 4.60 -27.65 -11.30
C PRO A 231 4.26 -29.02 -10.69
N THR A 232 4.18 -29.12 -9.37
CA THR A 232 3.73 -30.34 -8.68
C THR A 232 2.21 -30.45 -8.62
N ARG A 233 1.51 -29.33 -8.90
CA ARG A 233 0.06 -29.18 -8.77
C ARG A 233 -0.50 -29.55 -7.39
N GLN A 234 0.33 -29.48 -6.36
CA GLN A 234 -0.07 -29.76 -4.99
C GLN A 234 -0.99 -28.66 -4.45
N TYR A 235 -0.66 -27.40 -4.74
CA TYR A 235 -1.39 -26.25 -4.22
C TYR A 235 -2.41 -25.68 -5.20
N ARG A 236 -2.25 -25.94 -6.52
CA ARG A 236 -3.16 -25.42 -7.55
C ARG A 236 -3.32 -23.88 -7.45
N SER A 237 -2.24 -23.21 -7.06
CA SER A 237 -2.11 -21.75 -7.05
C SER A 237 -1.66 -21.21 -8.41
N GLY A 238 -1.77 -19.94 -8.61
CA GLY A 238 -1.25 -19.21 -9.77
C GLY A 238 -1.70 -17.76 -9.75
N GLY A 239 -0.86 -16.87 -10.29
CA GLY A 239 -1.11 -15.44 -10.29
C GLY A 239 -1.14 -14.82 -8.90
N PHE A 240 -1.70 -13.63 -8.80
CA PHE A 240 -1.81 -12.83 -7.58
C PHE A 240 -2.55 -13.54 -6.44
N ASP A 241 -2.00 -13.50 -5.25
CA ASP A 241 -2.50 -14.16 -4.04
C ASP A 241 -3.05 -13.13 -3.02
N LEU A 242 -4.34 -12.81 -3.12
CA LEU A 242 -5.00 -11.81 -2.28
C LEU A 242 -5.15 -12.28 -0.82
N THR A 243 -4.77 -11.41 0.14
CA THR A 243 -4.99 -11.64 1.59
C THR A 243 -5.97 -10.65 2.23
N GLY A 244 -6.26 -9.52 1.60
CA GLY A 244 -7.26 -8.55 2.07
C GLY A 244 -7.16 -7.18 1.43
N VAL A 245 -8.22 -6.39 1.60
CA VAL A 245 -8.26 -4.97 1.21
C VAL A 245 -8.71 -4.14 2.39
N ALA A 246 -7.83 -3.25 2.86
CA ALA A 246 -8.08 -2.33 3.97
C ALA A 246 -8.67 -1.02 3.47
N VAL A 247 -9.58 -0.43 4.24
CA VAL A 247 -10.15 0.89 4.02
C VAL A 247 -9.52 1.89 4.98
N ILE A 248 -9.12 3.04 4.46
CA ILE A 248 -8.51 4.15 5.21
C ILE A 248 -9.52 5.30 5.32
N HIS A 249 -10.19 5.65 4.23
CA HIS A 249 -11.25 6.65 4.24
C HIS A 249 -12.59 6.02 3.81
N GLU A 250 -13.56 5.97 4.72
CA GLU A 250 -14.92 5.50 4.41
C GLU A 250 -15.93 6.66 4.38
N ASN A 251 -16.97 6.53 3.56
CA ASN A 251 -18.10 7.44 3.57
C ASN A 251 -18.98 7.13 4.78
N ASN A 252 -18.96 8.00 5.78
CA ASN A 252 -19.76 7.87 6.97
C ASN A 252 -20.94 8.87 6.94
N PRO A 253 -22.17 8.44 6.57
CA PRO A 253 -23.33 9.33 6.51
C PRO A 253 -23.74 9.90 7.87
N SER A 254 -23.12 9.46 8.96
CA SER A 254 -23.43 9.94 10.32
C SER A 254 -22.74 11.25 10.70
N GLY A 255 -22.11 11.95 9.77
CA GLY A 255 -21.72 13.37 9.92
C GLY A 255 -20.59 13.65 10.92
N VAL A 256 -19.79 12.66 11.28
CA VAL A 256 -18.49 12.89 11.94
C VAL A 256 -17.41 12.62 10.90
N GLU A 257 -17.01 13.67 10.18
CA GLU A 257 -15.75 13.60 9.42
C GLU A 257 -14.64 13.17 10.38
N GLN A 258 -14.01 12.02 10.12
CA GLN A 258 -12.69 11.79 10.65
C GLN A 258 -11.75 12.70 9.86
N VAL A 259 -11.69 13.95 10.26
CA VAL A 259 -10.62 14.84 9.85
C VAL A 259 -9.33 14.12 10.21
N SER A 260 -8.47 13.85 9.22
CA SER A 260 -7.12 13.32 9.44
C SER A 260 -6.54 14.05 10.63
N SER A 261 -6.19 13.32 11.70
CA SER A 261 -5.99 13.96 13.00
C SER A 261 -4.83 14.93 12.88
N VAL A 262 -5.16 16.21 12.84
CA VAL A 262 -4.22 17.33 12.81
C VAL A 262 -3.16 17.18 13.91
N ILE A 263 -3.47 16.33 14.89
CA ILE A 263 -2.63 15.95 16.02
C ILE A 263 -2.43 14.43 15.98
N SER A 264 -1.22 13.97 15.69
CA SER A 264 -0.85 12.54 15.67
C SER A 264 -0.69 11.95 17.09
N GLY A 265 -0.19 12.73 18.04
CA GLY A 265 0.10 12.23 19.38
C GLY A 265 -0.03 13.26 20.49
N VAL A 266 -0.37 12.78 21.71
CA VAL A 266 -0.31 13.54 22.97
C VAL A 266 0.36 12.66 24.00
N TRP A 267 1.50 13.08 24.57
CA TRP A 267 2.26 12.31 25.56
C TRP A 267 3.06 13.21 26.53
N PRO A 268 3.48 12.70 27.70
CA PRO A 268 3.09 11.42 28.30
C PRO A 268 1.64 11.44 28.77
N LEU A 269 1.00 10.29 28.79
CA LEU A 269 -0.32 10.12 29.41
C LEU A 269 -0.27 8.88 30.34
N PRO A 270 -0.57 9.02 31.63
CA PRO A 270 -0.95 10.24 32.35
C PRO A 270 0.18 11.25 32.45
N ALA A 271 -0.16 12.54 32.39
CA ALA A 271 0.77 13.67 32.50
C ALA A 271 0.87 14.19 33.92
N THR A 272 2.02 14.81 34.28
CA THR A 272 2.20 15.58 35.51
C THR A 272 2.13 17.08 35.23
N ASP A 273 3.21 17.66 34.72
CA ASP A 273 3.30 19.12 34.57
C ASP A 273 3.21 19.59 33.13
N ARG A 274 3.50 18.69 32.16
CA ARG A 274 3.55 19.00 30.74
C ARG A 274 3.02 17.87 29.89
N ILE A 275 2.46 18.25 28.74
CA ILE A 275 2.16 17.35 27.62
C ILE A 275 2.90 17.85 26.39
N ASN A 276 3.33 16.90 25.55
CA ASN A 276 3.78 17.15 24.20
C ASN A 276 2.65 16.81 23.23
N VAL A 277 2.48 17.65 22.23
CA VAL A 277 1.45 17.48 21.18
C VAL A 277 2.15 17.59 19.84
N GLU A 278 2.05 16.54 19.04
CA GLU A 278 2.59 16.51 17.69
C GLU A 278 1.53 17.00 16.70
N CYS A 279 1.87 18.05 15.96
CA CYS A 279 1.00 18.73 15.01
C CYS A 279 1.57 18.61 13.60
N HIS A 280 0.73 18.24 12.63
CA HIS A 280 1.12 18.14 11.22
C HIS A 280 0.84 19.39 10.40
N GLN A 281 0.00 20.29 10.89
CA GLN A 281 -0.29 21.54 10.22
C GLN A 281 0.71 22.65 10.59
N THR A 282 0.91 23.59 9.66
CA THR A 282 1.82 24.72 9.86
C THR A 282 1.47 25.52 11.11
N GLN A 283 0.15 25.68 11.39
CA GLN A 283 -0.38 26.36 12.58
C GLN A 283 -1.82 25.91 12.84
N ILE A 284 -2.17 25.71 14.13
CA ILE A 284 -3.52 25.32 14.56
C ILE A 284 -3.84 25.87 15.94
N ASP A 285 -5.06 26.37 16.12
CA ASP A 285 -5.59 26.76 17.42
C ASP A 285 -6.14 25.55 18.18
N ILE A 286 -5.72 25.38 19.45
CA ILE A 286 -6.26 24.38 20.34
C ILE A 286 -6.88 24.97 21.60
N GLN A 287 -7.81 24.24 22.18
CA GLN A 287 -8.35 24.49 23.51
C GLN A 287 -8.21 23.26 24.38
N ILE A 288 -7.78 23.48 25.64
CA ILE A 288 -7.85 22.44 26.66
C ILE A 288 -9.07 22.73 27.54
N LEU A 289 -9.99 21.78 27.62
CA LEU A 289 -11.27 21.88 28.30
C LEU A 289 -11.29 20.97 29.52
N ASP A 290 -11.99 21.34 30.59
CA ASP A 290 -12.38 20.40 31.65
C ASP A 290 -13.57 19.51 31.19
N ILE A 291 -13.94 18.52 32.02
CA ILE A 291 -15.03 17.58 31.70
C ILE A 291 -16.42 18.25 31.59
N ASN A 292 -16.57 19.50 32.03
CA ASN A 292 -17.78 20.29 31.92
C ASN A 292 -17.78 21.19 30.68
N GLY A 293 -16.73 21.10 29.85
CA GLY A 293 -16.57 21.88 28.62
C GLY A 293 -16.04 23.29 28.85
N ARG A 294 -15.60 23.64 30.07
CA ARG A 294 -15.02 24.96 30.35
C ARG A 294 -13.57 24.98 29.83
N THR A 295 -13.22 26.01 29.06
CA THR A 295 -11.86 26.24 28.59
C THR A 295 -10.92 26.54 29.76
N MET A 296 -9.90 25.73 29.91
CA MET A 296 -8.82 25.89 30.90
C MET A 296 -7.64 26.66 30.31
N GLN A 297 -7.34 26.42 29.03
CA GLN A 297 -6.21 27.03 28.33
C GLN A 297 -6.48 27.02 26.81
N SER A 298 -5.96 28.02 26.10
CA SER A 298 -5.94 28.05 24.62
C SER A 298 -4.51 28.30 24.17
N GLU A 299 -4.06 27.58 23.15
CA GLU A 299 -2.70 27.64 22.61
C GLU A 299 -2.75 27.59 21.10
N VAL A 300 -1.69 28.11 20.47
CA VAL A 300 -1.43 27.95 19.04
C VAL A 300 -0.29 26.96 18.88
N LEU A 301 -0.55 25.83 18.23
CA LEU A 301 0.48 24.85 17.90
C LEU A 301 1.04 25.12 16.51
N HIS A 302 2.33 24.81 16.36
CA HIS A 302 3.03 24.85 15.08
C HIS A 302 3.41 23.45 14.65
N GLN A 303 3.71 23.28 13.37
CA GLN A 303 4.15 22.00 12.82
C GLN A 303 5.31 21.42 13.64
N GLY A 304 5.21 20.11 13.97
CA GLY A 304 6.13 19.38 14.81
C GLY A 304 5.65 19.25 16.27
N VAL A 305 6.56 18.99 17.20
CA VAL A 305 6.26 18.72 18.60
C VAL A 305 6.18 20.04 19.39
N ASN A 306 5.02 20.29 20.00
CA ASN A 306 4.75 21.44 20.86
C ASN A 306 4.63 20.97 22.32
N SER A 307 5.25 21.68 23.26
CA SER A 307 5.20 21.36 24.68
C SER A 307 4.32 22.33 25.45
N ILE A 308 3.22 21.83 26.01
CA ILE A 308 2.21 22.63 26.73
C ILE A 308 2.35 22.39 28.24
N ASP A 309 2.41 23.49 29.00
CA ASP A 309 2.45 23.45 30.46
C ASP A 309 1.03 23.31 31.02
N ILE A 310 0.78 22.26 31.79
CA ILE A 310 -0.46 21.98 32.49
C ILE A 310 -0.27 21.88 34.00
N SER A 311 0.86 22.35 34.51
CA SER A 311 1.20 22.25 35.94
C SER A 311 0.17 22.89 36.89
N ALA A 312 -0.47 23.97 36.42
CA ALA A 312 -1.51 24.68 37.17
C ALA A 312 -2.88 23.94 37.16
N PHE A 313 -3.05 22.87 36.39
CA PHE A 313 -4.33 22.16 36.34
C PHE A 313 -4.47 21.19 37.53
N PRO A 314 -5.64 21.10 38.16
CA PRO A 314 -5.92 20.04 39.12
C PRO A 314 -5.78 18.62 38.52
N THR A 315 -5.53 17.62 39.35
CA THR A 315 -5.62 16.21 38.91
C THR A 315 -7.00 15.91 38.34
N GLY A 316 -7.06 15.31 37.17
CA GLY A 316 -8.33 15.05 36.50
C GLY A 316 -8.21 14.68 35.04
N ILE A 317 -9.38 14.63 34.37
CA ILE A 317 -9.51 14.38 32.93
C ILE A 317 -9.77 15.71 32.24
N TYR A 318 -9.07 15.94 31.14
CA TYR A 318 -9.20 17.11 30.28
C TYR A 318 -9.34 16.67 28.83
N LEU A 319 -9.87 17.54 27.99
CA LEU A 319 -10.04 17.34 26.57
C LEU A 319 -9.24 18.41 25.82
N LEU A 320 -8.28 17.99 24.99
CA LEU A 320 -7.60 18.83 24.03
C LEU A 320 -8.44 18.81 22.77
N ARG A 321 -8.95 19.99 22.36
CA ARG A 321 -9.86 20.16 21.23
C ARG A 321 -9.26 21.09 20.20
N THR A 322 -9.42 20.71 18.92
CA THR A 322 -9.16 21.53 17.74
C THR A 322 -10.43 21.62 16.89
N GLU A 323 -10.42 22.30 15.74
CA GLU A 323 -11.43 22.11 14.72
C GLU A 323 -11.35 20.66 14.19
N GLY A 324 -12.30 19.82 14.56
CA GLY A 324 -12.47 18.46 14.07
C GLY A 324 -11.81 17.34 14.90
N THR A 325 -10.96 17.64 15.90
CA THR A 325 -10.31 16.58 16.72
C THR A 325 -10.43 16.86 18.21
N THR A 326 -10.71 15.81 18.98
CA THR A 326 -10.67 15.86 20.46
C THR A 326 -9.83 14.70 20.98
N LYS A 327 -8.80 15.01 21.80
CA LYS A 327 -7.94 14.01 22.46
C LYS A 327 -8.12 14.11 23.98
N LYS A 328 -8.18 12.97 24.65
CA LYS A 328 -8.27 12.89 26.12
C LYS A 328 -6.89 13.09 26.75
N ILE A 329 -6.80 13.94 27.77
CA ILE A 329 -5.64 14.13 28.63
C ILE A 329 -5.99 13.62 30.02
N VAL A 330 -5.08 12.88 30.64
CA VAL A 330 -5.17 12.45 32.05
C VAL A 330 -4.05 13.12 32.83
N LYS A 331 -4.39 14.00 33.76
CA LYS A 331 -3.45 14.71 34.67
C LYS A 331 -3.42 13.98 36.02
N ARG A 332 -2.22 13.68 36.50
CA ARG A 332 -1.95 13.15 37.85
C ARG A 332 -1.46 14.23 38.82
#